data_6d137bfd026814821c1e6ef8c2b8eb4c
#
_entry.id   6d137bfd026814821c1e6ef8c2b8eb4c
#
_cell.length_a   1.000
_cell.length_b   1.000
_cell.length_c   1.000
_cell.angle_alpha   90.00
_cell.angle_beta   90.00
_cell.angle_gamma   90.00
#
_symmetry.space_group_name_H-M   'P 1'
#
loop_
_entity.id
_entity.type
_entity.pdbx_description
1 polymer ?
#
loop_
_entity_poly.entity_id
_entity_poly.type
_entity_poly.pdbx_seq_one_letter_code
_entity_poly.pdbx_strand_id
1 'polypeptide(L)'
;MNDQIEFLGGRVLLVIGDITRQDVTAIVNAANSTLLGGGGVDGAIHDAGGPEILKECQQIRKTVYPKGLPAGEAVITTGGNLPAKYVIHTVGPIYGRDREREAELLAACYQNSLLLARQHGVTSIAFPSISTGAFGYPKIEAAKIASTAIRDFLGADSHIRQVRLVFFQQRDARVFREYHEF
;
A
#
# COMPACT_ATOMS: atom_id res chain seq x y z
N MET A 1 4.75 -26.77 -1.73
CA MET A 1 5.90 -25.89 -1.49
C MET A 1 5.43 -24.47 -1.74
N ASN A 2 5.43 -23.64 -0.71
CA ASN A 2 5.22 -22.21 -0.88
C ASN A 2 6.50 -21.68 -1.52
N ASP A 3 6.51 -21.51 -2.84
CA ASP A 3 7.58 -20.80 -3.53
C ASP A 3 7.45 -19.31 -3.20
N GLN A 4 7.93 -18.95 -2.02
CA GLN A 4 8.02 -17.58 -1.57
C GLN A 4 9.13 -16.91 -2.39
N ILE A 5 8.77 -15.89 -3.16
CA ILE A 5 9.73 -15.16 -3.98
C ILE A 5 10.25 -13.99 -3.15
N GLU A 6 11.57 -13.93 -3.03
CA GLU A 6 12.27 -12.94 -2.22
C GLU A 6 13.16 -12.04 -3.08
N PHE A 7 13.24 -10.77 -2.68
CA PHE A 7 14.12 -9.77 -3.28
C PHE A 7 14.90 -9.03 -2.19
N LEU A 8 15.98 -8.36 -2.58
CA LEU A 8 16.81 -7.55 -1.69
C LEU A 8 17.26 -8.29 -0.41
N GLY A 9 17.77 -9.52 -0.61
CA GLY A 9 18.27 -10.34 0.51
C GLY A 9 17.19 -10.77 1.50
N GLY A 10 15.96 -10.96 1.03
CA GLY A 10 14.83 -11.39 1.87
C GLY A 10 14.05 -10.25 2.53
N ARG A 11 14.45 -8.99 2.31
CA ARG A 11 13.71 -7.84 2.87
C ARG A 11 12.39 -7.57 2.15
N VAL A 12 12.23 -8.03 0.92
CA VAL A 12 10.99 -7.90 0.15
C VAL A 12 10.49 -9.28 -0.23
N LEU A 13 9.22 -9.55 0.05
CA LEU A 13 8.56 -10.82 -0.26
C LEU A 13 7.39 -10.55 -1.22
N LEU A 14 7.28 -11.36 -2.26
CA LEU A 14 6.09 -11.40 -3.10
C LEU A 14 5.14 -12.49 -2.57
N VAL A 15 3.91 -12.11 -2.27
CA VAL A 15 2.90 -12.97 -1.67
C VAL A 15 1.65 -12.99 -2.53
N ILE A 16 1.12 -14.17 -2.82
CA ILE A 16 -0.21 -14.34 -3.40
C ILE A 16 -1.17 -14.67 -2.26
N GLY A 17 -2.15 -13.80 -2.00
CA GLY A 17 -3.06 -13.99 -0.89
C GLY A 17 -3.91 -12.78 -0.58
N ASP A 18 -4.45 -12.78 0.63
CA ASP A 18 -5.31 -11.73 1.16
C ASP A 18 -4.50 -10.83 2.09
N ILE A 19 -4.45 -9.54 1.78
CA ILE A 19 -3.72 -8.56 2.58
C ILE A 19 -4.31 -8.39 3.98
N THR A 20 -5.60 -8.61 4.15
CA THR A 20 -6.28 -8.50 5.45
C THR A 20 -5.89 -9.60 6.45
N ARG A 21 -5.23 -10.64 5.98
CA ARG A 21 -4.76 -11.77 6.79
C ARG A 21 -3.27 -11.78 7.05
N GLN A 22 -2.54 -10.76 6.59
CA GLN A 22 -1.09 -10.72 6.76
C GLN A 22 -0.70 -10.41 8.21
N ASP A 23 0.19 -11.21 8.75
CA ASP A 23 0.76 -11.07 10.10
C ASP A 23 1.95 -10.10 10.10
N VAL A 24 1.71 -8.89 9.71
CA VAL A 24 2.66 -7.77 9.69
C VAL A 24 2.18 -6.66 10.63
N THR A 25 3.08 -5.76 11.01
CA THR A 25 2.72 -4.67 11.92
C THR A 25 1.77 -3.66 11.27
N ALA A 26 1.94 -3.38 9.98
CA ALA A 26 1.04 -2.51 9.23
C ALA A 26 0.69 -3.10 7.86
N ILE A 27 -0.54 -2.89 7.43
CA ILE A 27 -0.94 -3.09 6.04
C ILE A 27 -1.27 -1.74 5.41
N VAL A 28 -1.05 -1.64 4.11
CA VAL A 28 -1.39 -0.44 3.33
C VAL A 28 -2.72 -0.65 2.62
N ASN A 29 -3.58 0.36 2.72
CA ASN A 29 -4.85 0.44 2.01
C ASN A 29 -4.70 1.35 0.79
N ALA A 30 -5.12 0.88 -0.37
CA ALA A 30 -5.32 1.71 -1.55
C ALA A 30 -6.69 2.41 -1.43
N ALA A 31 -6.70 3.52 -0.70
CA ALA A 31 -7.90 4.28 -0.40
C ALA A 31 -8.30 5.21 -1.56
N ASN A 32 -9.54 5.69 -1.53
CA ASN A 32 -9.92 6.88 -2.28
C ASN A 32 -9.75 8.15 -1.42
N SER A 33 -9.85 9.32 -2.05
CA SER A 33 -9.62 10.60 -1.37
C SER A 33 -10.59 10.89 -0.22
N THR A 34 -11.77 10.27 -0.21
CA THR A 34 -12.77 10.47 0.84
C THR A 34 -12.38 9.80 2.16
N LEU A 35 -11.55 8.77 2.15
CA LEU A 35 -11.21 7.90 3.30
C LEU A 35 -12.44 7.22 3.95
N LEU A 36 -13.57 7.18 3.27
CA LEU A 36 -14.83 6.69 3.84
C LEU A 36 -15.19 5.26 3.41
N GLY A 37 -14.20 4.52 2.91
CA GLY A 37 -14.40 3.18 2.40
C GLY A 37 -14.74 3.17 0.91
N GLY A 38 -14.90 1.99 0.35
CA GLY A 38 -15.19 1.77 -1.06
C GLY A 38 -15.19 0.29 -1.39
N GLY A 39 -14.89 -0.03 -2.64
CA GLY A 39 -14.77 -1.40 -3.12
C GLY A 39 -13.33 -1.94 -3.10
N GLY A 40 -13.12 -3.11 -3.68
CA GLY A 40 -11.81 -3.72 -3.79
C GLY A 40 -11.10 -3.93 -2.46
N VAL A 41 -9.80 -3.66 -2.41
CA VAL A 41 -9.00 -3.82 -1.19
C VAL A 41 -9.47 -2.89 -0.07
N ASP A 42 -9.91 -1.68 -0.39
CA ASP A 42 -10.46 -0.72 0.59
C ASP A 42 -11.68 -1.29 1.33
N GLY A 43 -12.65 -1.82 0.58
CA GLY A 43 -13.82 -2.50 1.15
C GLY A 43 -13.43 -3.70 2.01
N ALA A 44 -12.53 -4.55 1.52
CA ALA A 44 -12.06 -5.73 2.26
C ALA A 44 -11.39 -5.37 3.59
N ILE A 45 -10.58 -4.31 3.61
CA ILE A 45 -9.91 -3.84 4.83
C ILE A 45 -10.91 -3.30 5.84
N HIS A 46 -11.87 -2.46 5.41
CA HIS A 46 -12.91 -1.96 6.30
C HIS A 46 -13.82 -3.08 6.85
N ASP A 47 -14.20 -4.04 6.01
CA ASP A 47 -15.03 -5.18 6.42
C ASP A 47 -14.31 -6.05 7.45
N ALA A 48 -13.06 -6.41 7.20
CA ALA A 48 -12.27 -7.25 8.11
C ALA A 48 -11.83 -6.51 9.38
N GLY A 49 -11.53 -5.23 9.28
CA GLY A 49 -11.02 -4.41 10.38
C GLY A 49 -12.09 -3.89 11.32
N GLY A 50 -13.33 -3.81 10.86
CA GLY A 50 -14.44 -3.31 11.65
C GLY A 50 -14.53 -1.78 11.73
N PRO A 51 -15.49 -1.24 12.51
CA PRO A 51 -15.90 0.17 12.45
C PRO A 51 -14.88 1.18 13.00
N GLU A 52 -13.92 0.74 13.80
CA GLU A 52 -12.94 1.65 14.40
C GLU A 52 -12.02 2.31 13.37
N ILE A 53 -11.69 1.59 12.29
CA ILE A 53 -10.90 2.15 11.17
C ILE A 53 -11.65 3.31 10.54
N LEU A 54 -12.93 3.13 10.23
CA LEU A 54 -13.76 4.18 9.63
C LEU A 54 -13.90 5.41 10.56
N LYS A 55 -14.06 5.19 11.86
CA LYS A 55 -14.13 6.29 12.83
C LYS A 55 -12.88 7.16 12.81
N GLU A 56 -11.70 6.54 12.81
CA GLU A 56 -10.44 7.27 12.73
C GLU A 56 -10.28 7.98 11.38
N CYS A 57 -10.67 7.35 10.28
CA CYS A 57 -10.69 7.98 8.96
C CYS A 57 -11.61 9.21 8.92
N GLN A 58 -12.79 9.12 9.49
CA GLN A 58 -13.73 10.25 9.61
C GLN A 58 -13.14 11.40 10.43
N GLN A 59 -12.43 11.08 11.52
CA GLN A 59 -11.75 12.08 12.33
C GLN A 59 -10.64 12.79 11.57
N ILE A 60 -9.83 12.06 10.82
CA ILE A 60 -8.77 12.59 9.95
C ILE A 60 -9.38 13.51 8.88
N ARG A 61 -10.48 13.07 8.24
CA ARG A 61 -11.21 13.89 7.26
C ARG A 61 -11.76 15.18 7.87
N LYS A 62 -12.20 15.14 9.09
CA LYS A 62 -12.77 16.31 9.77
C LYS A 62 -11.70 17.31 10.21
N THR A 63 -10.54 16.84 10.67
CA THR A 63 -9.54 17.68 11.36
C THR A 63 -8.31 18.01 10.52
N VAL A 64 -7.84 17.10 9.70
CA VAL A 64 -6.57 17.24 8.95
C VAL A 64 -6.80 17.44 7.45
N TYR A 65 -7.67 16.64 6.85
CA TYR A 65 -7.94 16.65 5.41
C TYR A 65 -9.41 16.87 5.09
N PRO A 66 -9.99 18.04 5.41
CA PRO A 66 -11.43 18.29 5.24
C PRO A 66 -11.88 18.23 3.76
N LYS A 67 -10.96 18.46 2.82
CA LYS A 67 -11.23 18.39 1.37
C LYS A 67 -10.90 17.02 0.77
N GLY A 68 -10.40 16.08 1.55
CA GLY A 68 -9.95 14.77 1.10
C GLY A 68 -8.44 14.58 1.17
N LEU A 69 -8.01 13.32 1.23
CA LEU A 69 -6.59 12.98 1.18
C LEU A 69 -6.10 13.09 -0.28
N PRO A 70 -5.12 13.94 -0.56
CA PRO A 70 -4.59 14.07 -1.92
C PRO A 70 -3.86 12.80 -2.39
N ALA A 71 -3.83 12.58 -3.71
CA ALA A 71 -3.04 11.51 -4.31
C ALA A 71 -1.56 11.63 -3.91
N GLY A 72 -0.93 10.51 -3.60
CA GLY A 72 0.46 10.42 -3.14
C GLY A 72 0.65 10.57 -1.63
N GLU A 73 -0.32 11.12 -0.91
CA GLU A 73 -0.28 11.28 0.54
C GLU A 73 -0.68 9.99 1.27
N ALA A 74 -0.31 9.90 2.55
CA ALA A 74 -0.63 8.77 3.40
C ALA A 74 -1.01 9.21 4.80
N VAL A 75 -1.94 8.49 5.43
CA VAL A 75 -2.33 8.64 6.83
C VAL A 75 -2.38 7.26 7.51
N ILE A 76 -2.28 7.23 8.82
CA ILE A 76 -2.28 5.99 9.60
C ILE A 76 -3.46 5.95 10.57
N THR A 77 -4.07 4.77 10.68
CA THR A 77 -5.13 4.46 11.66
C THR A 77 -4.82 3.17 12.40
N THR A 78 -5.64 2.86 13.41
CA THR A 78 -5.68 1.53 13.99
C THR A 78 -5.97 0.46 12.94
N GLY A 79 -5.49 -0.76 13.17
CA GLY A 79 -5.89 -1.94 12.40
C GLY A 79 -7.24 -2.55 12.83
N GLY A 80 -7.84 -2.05 13.91
CA GLY A 80 -9.09 -2.61 14.43
C GLY A 80 -8.98 -4.11 14.71
N ASN A 81 -9.83 -4.91 14.09
CA ASN A 81 -9.87 -6.38 14.25
C ASN A 81 -8.87 -7.12 13.34
N LEU A 82 -8.09 -6.41 12.52
CA LEU A 82 -7.06 -7.04 11.67
C LEU A 82 -5.91 -7.61 12.51
N PRO A 83 -5.17 -8.62 11.99
CA PRO A 83 -3.90 -9.03 12.59
C PRO A 83 -2.88 -7.90 12.66
N ALA A 84 -2.85 -7.02 11.65
CA ALA A 84 -2.01 -5.84 11.64
C ALA A 84 -2.45 -4.82 12.69
N LYS A 85 -1.48 -4.24 13.39
CA LYS A 85 -1.72 -3.19 14.40
C LYS A 85 -2.21 -1.88 13.77
N TYR A 86 -1.73 -1.57 12.57
CA TYR A 86 -2.02 -0.33 11.87
C TYR A 86 -2.50 -0.58 10.44
N VAL A 87 -3.32 0.35 9.94
CA VAL A 87 -3.58 0.52 8.51
C VAL A 87 -3.00 1.86 8.08
N ILE A 88 -2.18 1.86 7.04
CA ILE A 88 -1.71 3.06 6.37
C ILE A 88 -2.55 3.23 5.12
N HIS A 89 -3.30 4.34 5.05
CA HIS A 89 -4.17 4.65 3.91
C HIS A 89 -3.43 5.61 2.98
N THR A 90 -3.28 5.24 1.73
CA THR A 90 -2.70 6.10 0.69
C THR A 90 -3.60 6.13 -0.52
N VAL A 91 -3.65 7.27 -1.20
CA VAL A 91 -4.48 7.48 -2.39
C VAL A 91 -3.60 7.48 -3.61
N GLY A 92 -3.74 6.44 -4.43
CA GLY A 92 -3.03 6.36 -5.69
C GLY A 92 -3.61 7.29 -6.75
N PRO A 93 -2.83 7.65 -7.78
CA PRO A 93 -3.32 8.43 -8.90
C PRO A 93 -4.31 7.62 -9.75
N ILE A 94 -5.29 8.32 -10.34
CA ILE A 94 -6.17 7.78 -11.37
C ILE A 94 -5.48 7.97 -12.72
N TYR A 95 -5.17 6.84 -13.38
CA TYR A 95 -4.45 6.88 -14.66
C TYR A 95 -5.24 7.66 -15.72
N GLY A 96 -4.54 8.54 -16.42
CA GLY A 96 -5.12 9.43 -17.42
C GLY A 96 -5.60 10.79 -16.88
N ARG A 97 -5.60 11.02 -15.57
CA ARG A 97 -6.01 12.30 -14.95
C ARG A 97 -4.87 13.30 -14.81
N ASP A 98 -3.75 12.84 -14.24
CA ASP A 98 -2.59 13.67 -13.91
C ASP A 98 -1.38 13.24 -14.76
N ARG A 99 -1.53 13.23 -16.07
CA ARG A 99 -0.61 12.60 -17.05
C ARG A 99 0.87 12.87 -16.83
N GLU A 100 1.24 14.07 -16.38
CA GLU A 100 2.65 14.45 -16.15
C GLU A 100 3.15 14.06 -14.76
N ARG A 101 2.26 13.77 -13.79
CA ARG A 101 2.59 13.51 -12.39
C ARG A 101 2.22 12.11 -11.91
N GLU A 102 1.62 11.27 -12.73
CA GLU A 102 1.11 9.97 -12.31
C GLU A 102 2.21 9.06 -11.75
N ALA A 103 3.36 9.00 -12.42
CA ALA A 103 4.49 8.19 -11.95
C ALA A 103 5.05 8.71 -10.63
N GLU A 104 5.21 10.03 -10.49
CA GLU A 104 5.63 10.69 -9.25
C GLU A 104 4.66 10.42 -8.10
N LEU A 105 3.35 10.56 -8.35
CA LEU A 105 2.32 10.35 -7.34
C LEU A 105 2.22 8.87 -6.91
N LEU A 106 2.37 7.95 -7.85
CA LEU A 106 2.41 6.51 -7.50
C LEU A 106 3.64 6.17 -6.66
N ALA A 107 4.82 6.66 -7.04
CA ALA A 107 6.04 6.49 -6.24
C ALA A 107 5.87 7.09 -4.84
N ALA A 108 5.26 8.27 -4.73
CA ALA A 108 5.00 8.93 -3.46
C ALA A 108 4.11 8.10 -2.53
N CYS A 109 3.13 7.36 -3.06
CA CYS A 109 2.31 6.44 -2.25
C CYS A 109 3.16 5.42 -1.50
N TYR A 110 4.13 4.80 -2.16
CA TYR A 110 5.04 3.84 -1.53
C TYR A 110 6.01 4.52 -0.57
N GLN A 111 6.62 5.62 -0.99
CA GLN A 111 7.59 6.37 -0.18
C GLN A 111 6.97 6.94 1.09
N ASN A 112 5.83 7.61 0.98
CA ASN A 112 5.14 8.21 2.14
C ASN A 112 4.58 7.15 3.08
N SER A 113 4.11 6.02 2.56
CA SER A 113 3.66 4.90 3.39
C SER A 113 4.82 4.29 4.18
N LEU A 114 5.98 4.08 3.56
CA LEU A 114 7.17 3.58 4.22
C LEU A 114 7.72 4.58 5.25
N LEU A 115 7.73 5.86 4.92
CA LEU A 115 8.15 6.92 5.84
C LEU A 115 7.25 6.98 7.08
N LEU A 116 5.95 6.93 6.88
CA LEU A 116 4.96 6.93 7.96
C LEU A 116 5.09 5.68 8.83
N ALA A 117 5.30 4.52 8.23
CA ALA A 117 5.58 3.27 8.93
C ALA A 117 6.82 3.39 9.82
N ARG A 118 7.91 3.92 9.29
CA ARG A 118 9.14 4.16 10.06
C ARG A 118 8.91 5.10 11.24
N GLN A 119 8.18 6.18 11.05
CA GLN A 119 7.86 7.15 12.11
C GLN A 119 7.05 6.54 13.26
N HIS A 120 6.28 5.49 12.98
CA HIS A 120 5.47 4.78 13.97
C HIS A 120 6.12 3.49 14.50
N GLY A 121 7.41 3.28 14.25
CA GLY A 121 8.13 2.11 14.72
C GLY A 121 7.75 0.79 14.06
N VAL A 122 7.10 0.85 12.89
CA VAL A 122 6.70 -0.33 12.11
C VAL A 122 7.92 -0.94 11.44
N THR A 123 8.15 -2.24 11.64
CA THR A 123 9.28 -2.98 11.05
C THR A 123 8.86 -3.92 9.94
N SER A 124 7.58 -4.28 9.86
CA SER A 124 7.01 -5.13 8.80
C SER A 124 5.74 -4.49 8.23
N ILE A 125 5.66 -4.42 6.91
CA ILE A 125 4.58 -3.74 6.19
C ILE A 125 4.18 -4.55 4.95
N ALA A 126 2.88 -4.60 4.66
CA ALA A 126 2.36 -5.21 3.45
C ALA A 126 1.66 -4.19 2.56
N PHE A 127 1.96 -4.24 1.27
CA PHE A 127 1.37 -3.37 0.24
C PHE A 127 0.47 -4.14 -0.70
N PRO A 128 -0.68 -3.56 -1.10
CA PRO A 128 -1.42 -4.01 -2.27
C PRO A 128 -0.78 -3.45 -3.55
N SER A 129 -1.28 -3.85 -4.70
CA SER A 129 -0.91 -3.21 -5.98
C SER A 129 -1.69 -1.91 -6.16
N ILE A 130 -1.09 -0.79 -5.79
CA ILE A 130 -1.73 0.52 -5.77
C ILE A 130 -2.05 1.00 -7.19
N SER A 131 -3.24 1.59 -7.39
CA SER A 131 -3.76 2.18 -8.64
C SER A 131 -4.00 1.20 -9.80
N THR A 132 -3.73 -0.09 -9.66
CA THR A 132 -3.81 -1.05 -10.78
C THR A 132 -5.18 -1.71 -10.95
N GLY A 133 -6.11 -1.47 -10.04
CA GLY A 133 -7.50 -1.90 -10.13
C GLY A 133 -8.36 -0.87 -10.90
N ALA A 134 -9.40 -0.34 -10.25
CA ALA A 134 -10.33 0.62 -10.83
C ALA A 134 -9.65 1.91 -11.33
N PHE A 135 -8.51 2.31 -10.76
CA PHE A 135 -7.77 3.51 -11.18
C PHE A 135 -6.96 3.31 -12.48
N GLY A 136 -6.87 2.08 -12.97
CA GLY A 136 -6.44 1.77 -14.33
C GLY A 136 -4.95 1.96 -14.64
N TYR A 137 -4.09 2.09 -13.62
CA TYR A 137 -2.66 2.22 -13.87
C TYR A 137 -2.12 0.96 -14.56
N PRO A 138 -1.38 1.07 -15.67
CA PRO A 138 -0.79 -0.09 -16.35
C PRO A 138 0.11 -0.89 -15.40
N LYS A 139 -0.12 -2.20 -15.31
CA LYS A 139 0.54 -3.06 -14.32
C LYS A 139 2.05 -3.16 -14.50
N ILE A 140 2.54 -3.10 -15.75
CA ILE A 140 3.97 -3.14 -16.08
C ILE A 140 4.67 -1.91 -15.52
N GLU A 141 4.17 -0.71 -15.82
CA GLU A 141 4.74 0.53 -15.32
C GLU A 141 4.60 0.63 -13.80
N ALA A 142 3.46 0.22 -13.25
CA ALA A 142 3.25 0.20 -11.81
C ALA A 142 4.24 -0.71 -11.08
N ALA A 143 4.59 -1.87 -11.64
CA ALA A 143 5.59 -2.77 -11.10
C ALA A 143 6.98 -2.12 -11.02
N LYS A 144 7.39 -1.42 -12.07
CA LYS A 144 8.67 -0.70 -12.12
C LYS A 144 8.72 0.43 -11.10
N ILE A 145 7.67 1.24 -11.05
CA ILE A 145 7.59 2.39 -10.12
C ILE A 145 7.59 1.91 -8.66
N ALA A 146 6.76 0.93 -8.33
CA ALA A 146 6.67 0.40 -6.97
C ALA A 146 8.00 -0.20 -6.50
N SER A 147 8.62 -1.06 -7.32
CA SER A 147 9.89 -1.70 -6.97
C SER A 147 11.03 -0.70 -6.84
N THR A 148 11.12 0.29 -7.73
CA THR A 148 12.13 1.36 -7.65
C THR A 148 11.95 2.17 -6.36
N ALA A 149 10.74 2.61 -6.04
CA ALA A 149 10.47 3.40 -4.83
C ALA A 149 10.81 2.62 -3.55
N ILE A 150 10.42 1.35 -3.48
CA ILE A 150 10.73 0.49 -2.33
C ILE A 150 12.23 0.22 -2.22
N ARG A 151 12.88 -0.13 -3.32
CA ARG A 151 14.33 -0.36 -3.35
C ARG A 151 15.11 0.84 -2.85
N ASP A 152 14.79 2.03 -3.36
CA ASP A 152 15.50 3.25 -3.02
C ASP A 152 15.26 3.64 -1.54
N PHE A 153 14.04 3.47 -1.04
CA PHE A 153 13.75 3.68 0.39
C PHE A 153 14.53 2.71 1.28
N LEU A 154 14.48 1.41 0.98
CA LEU A 154 15.16 0.38 1.77
C LEU A 154 16.69 0.48 1.69
N GLY A 155 17.22 1.02 0.61
CA GLY A 155 18.67 1.28 0.44
C GLY A 155 19.18 2.32 1.42
N ALA A 156 18.36 3.25 1.88
CA ALA A 156 18.69 4.31 2.83
C ALA A 156 18.13 4.05 4.25
N ASP A 157 17.33 3.00 4.42
CA ASP A 157 16.66 2.67 5.68
C ASP A 157 16.99 1.26 6.15
N SER A 158 17.33 1.12 7.41
CA SER A 158 17.57 -0.19 8.06
C SER A 158 16.46 -0.58 9.05
N HIS A 159 15.51 0.31 9.33
CA HIS A 159 14.46 0.09 10.33
C HIS A 159 13.35 -0.83 9.80
N ILE A 160 12.92 -0.62 8.56
CA ILE A 160 11.96 -1.51 7.90
C ILE A 160 12.68 -2.81 7.52
N ARG A 161 12.31 -3.91 8.17
CA ARG A 161 12.96 -5.21 7.99
C ARG A 161 12.31 -6.06 6.92
N GLN A 162 10.99 -5.94 6.76
CA GLN A 162 10.23 -6.73 5.80
C GLN A 162 9.14 -5.92 5.12
N VAL A 163 9.13 -5.97 3.81
CA VAL A 163 8.05 -5.47 2.95
C VAL A 163 7.43 -6.66 2.23
N ARG A 164 6.11 -6.85 2.34
CA ARG A 164 5.37 -7.82 1.55
C ARG A 164 4.59 -7.11 0.46
N LEU A 165 4.74 -7.60 -0.76
CA LEU A 165 3.93 -7.20 -1.91
C LEU A 165 2.87 -8.26 -2.11
N VAL A 166 1.63 -7.94 -1.76
CA VAL A 166 0.52 -8.90 -1.70
C VAL A 166 -0.38 -8.73 -2.91
N PHE A 167 -0.47 -9.76 -3.72
CA PHE A 167 -1.33 -9.83 -4.89
C PHE A 167 -2.47 -10.81 -4.63
N PHE A 168 -3.69 -10.36 -4.86
CA PHE A 168 -4.86 -11.23 -4.73
C PHE A 168 -4.92 -12.28 -5.85
N GLN A 169 -4.43 -11.94 -7.04
CA GLN A 169 -4.45 -12.80 -8.21
C GLN A 169 -3.05 -13.18 -8.67
N GLN A 170 -2.85 -14.45 -8.97
CA GLN A 170 -1.57 -14.99 -9.46
C GLN A 170 -1.09 -14.32 -10.75
N ARG A 171 -2.02 -13.96 -11.66
CA ARG A 171 -1.68 -13.29 -12.92
C ARG A 171 -1.00 -11.94 -12.69
N ASP A 172 -1.44 -11.19 -11.68
CA ASP A 172 -0.89 -9.87 -11.36
C ASP A 172 0.49 -9.99 -10.69
N ALA A 173 0.66 -11.00 -9.84
CA ALA A 173 1.96 -11.35 -9.28
C ALA A 173 2.99 -11.74 -10.34
N ARG A 174 2.56 -12.44 -11.40
CA ARG A 174 3.44 -12.79 -12.54
C ARG A 174 3.93 -11.54 -13.28
N VAL A 175 3.05 -10.59 -13.54
CA VAL A 175 3.43 -9.31 -14.18
C VAL A 175 4.47 -8.59 -13.32
N PHE A 176 4.24 -8.48 -12.02
CA PHE A 176 5.19 -7.85 -11.11
C PHE A 176 6.55 -8.57 -11.13
N ARG A 177 6.54 -9.89 -11.03
CA ARG A 177 7.76 -10.71 -11.06
C ARG A 177 8.57 -10.52 -12.34
N GLU A 178 7.91 -10.31 -13.48
CA GLU A 178 8.56 -10.15 -14.78
C GLU A 178 9.15 -8.76 -14.99
N TYR A 179 8.51 -7.72 -14.42
CA TYR A 179 8.84 -6.32 -14.76
C TYR A 179 9.35 -5.47 -13.59
N HIS A 180 9.57 -6.04 -12.40
CA HIS A 180 10.16 -5.29 -11.29
C HIS A 180 11.61 -4.87 -11.55
N GLU A 181 12.08 -3.89 -10.78
CA GLU A 181 13.42 -3.28 -10.87
C GLU A 181 14.27 -3.50 -9.58
N PHE A 182 13.95 -4.54 -8.81
CA PHE A 182 14.75 -4.92 -7.64
C PHE A 182 16.13 -5.43 -8.02
#